data_b4600357dbb03e98de8287c9ee489b1b
#
_entry.id   b4600357dbb03e98de8287c9ee489b1b
#
_cell.length_a   1.000
_cell.length_b   1.000
_cell.length_c   1.000
_cell.angle_alpha   90.00
_cell.angle_beta   90.00
_cell.angle_gamma   90.00
#
_symmetry.space_group_name_H-M   'P 1'
#
loop_
_entity.id
_entity.type
_entity.pdbx_description
1 polymer ?
#
loop_
_entity_poly.entity_id
_entity_poly.type
_entity_poly.pdbx_seq_one_letter_code
_entity_poly.pdbx_strand_id
1 'polypeptide(L)'
;MTNNVENTKSDSQLRTPAESSKRSLVAKIRPALGPLVLLGIFVFFGVLYPDTFLTPTNILTNILASVAFVGIVASAQTVVMVVGDFDLSVGGLAALATAATGALLATTSLDGSMQSTSPVILAILLGLLIGLAGGILNGYLVSYVGVLAFIATLGMASVFSSLAYLASDGKPVYGLVENNFVDIARGDFLGLSNKVWIMLIFAGVIWFLLDQTPLGRRMYAVGGNAEAARYSGINTRLMRLIAFAICGVGAAAAGILQSASTATANVTATQPWMLQSIAAVFIGMAMFRGGKPNLPGTILGVILLRTIENGLNFTEINDFLQSAITGAVIVIAVIPAAIVRVRKNR
;
A
#
# COMPACT_ATOMS: atom_id res chain seq x y z
N MET A 1 9.00 59.59 8.61
CA MET A 1 8.92 58.22 8.10
C MET A 1 9.79 57.31 8.95
N THR A 2 9.37 57.00 10.15
CA THR A 2 10.05 56.10 11.08
C THR A 2 8.95 55.45 11.92
N ASN A 3 9.03 54.16 12.15
CA ASN A 3 8.20 53.29 12.99
C ASN A 3 7.34 52.27 12.23
N ASN A 4 7.95 51.12 11.92
CA ASN A 4 7.23 49.84 11.78
C ASN A 4 8.18 48.60 11.74
N VAL A 5 9.15 48.51 12.65
CA VAL A 5 10.07 47.34 12.74
C VAL A 5 10.03 46.66 14.10
N GLU A 6 9.16 47.04 15.03
CA GLU A 6 9.22 46.53 16.42
C GLU A 6 8.19 45.47 16.80
N ASN A 7 7.35 44.96 15.91
CA ASN A 7 6.25 44.07 16.32
C ASN A 7 6.39 42.58 15.96
N THR A 8 7.57 42.11 15.54
CA THR A 8 7.77 40.68 15.19
C THR A 8 8.56 39.85 16.23
N LYS A 9 8.96 40.43 17.35
CA LYS A 9 9.69 39.70 18.39
C LYS A 9 8.88 39.32 19.64
N SER A 10 7.60 39.63 19.73
CA SER A 10 6.80 39.45 20.96
C SER A 10 6.10 38.10 21.10
N ASP A 11 5.91 37.32 20.01
CA ASP A 11 5.10 36.08 20.07
C ASP A 11 5.87 34.81 20.46
N SER A 12 7.17 34.86 20.59
CA SER A 12 7.99 33.70 20.98
C SER A 12 8.21 33.55 22.50
N GLN A 13 7.81 34.53 23.32
CA GLN A 13 8.12 34.54 24.75
C GLN A 13 6.93 34.28 25.70
N LEU A 14 5.72 34.04 25.21
CA LEU A 14 4.54 33.82 26.10
C LEU A 14 4.00 32.37 26.08
N ARG A 15 4.87 31.37 25.84
CA ARG A 15 4.46 29.97 26.02
C ARG A 15 4.71 29.54 27.47
N THR A 16 3.64 29.19 28.17
CA THR A 16 3.73 28.69 29.54
C THR A 16 4.54 27.38 29.60
N PRO A 17 5.34 27.14 30.69
CA PRO A 17 6.10 25.90 30.86
C PRO A 17 5.23 24.63 30.79
N ALA A 18 3.96 24.72 31.14
CA ALA A 18 2.99 23.63 31.05
C ALA A 18 2.64 23.21 29.60
N GLU A 19 2.62 24.16 28.63
CA GLU A 19 2.38 23.85 27.23
C GLU A 19 3.61 23.19 26.56
N SER A 20 4.81 23.60 26.97
CA SER A 20 6.05 22.99 26.50
C SER A 20 6.21 21.56 27.02
N SER A 21 5.84 21.30 28.28
CA SER A 21 5.87 19.99 28.92
C SER A 21 4.85 19.02 28.27
N LYS A 22 3.61 19.46 28.03
CA LYS A 22 2.59 18.64 27.34
C LYS A 22 2.98 18.27 25.91
N ARG A 23 3.60 19.19 25.15
CA ARG A 23 4.11 18.91 23.79
C ARG A 23 5.27 17.91 23.80
N SER A 24 6.16 18.00 24.78
CA SER A 24 7.27 17.06 24.94
C SER A 24 6.78 15.65 25.29
N LEU A 25 5.76 15.53 26.14
CA LEU A 25 5.15 14.24 26.49
C LEU A 25 4.43 13.59 25.32
N VAL A 26 3.63 14.34 24.58
CA VAL A 26 2.93 13.86 23.38
C VAL A 26 3.91 13.44 22.29
N ALA A 27 5.02 14.17 22.12
CA ALA A 27 6.06 13.79 21.15
C ALA A 27 6.78 12.48 21.52
N LYS A 28 6.94 12.18 22.81
CA LYS A 28 7.55 10.94 23.31
C LYS A 28 6.61 9.74 23.22
N ILE A 29 5.30 9.93 23.42
CA ILE A 29 4.31 8.84 23.37
C ILE A 29 3.89 8.52 21.93
N ARG A 30 3.99 9.47 21.01
CA ARG A 30 3.53 9.33 19.62
C ARG A 30 4.04 8.08 18.89
N PRO A 31 5.32 7.67 18.94
CA PRO A 31 5.79 6.45 18.29
C PRO A 31 5.25 5.16 18.94
N ALA A 32 4.82 5.22 20.20
CA ALA A 32 4.24 4.07 20.89
C ALA A 32 2.73 3.92 20.65
N LEU A 33 2.04 4.97 20.15
CA LEU A 33 0.58 4.92 19.92
C LEU A 33 0.19 3.83 18.93
N GLY A 34 0.93 3.66 17.83
CA GLY A 34 0.65 2.64 16.84
C GLY A 34 0.70 1.21 17.39
N PRO A 35 1.82 0.79 17.97
CA PRO A 35 1.93 -0.49 18.65
C PRO A 35 0.89 -0.69 19.75
N LEU A 36 0.57 0.35 20.53
CA LEU A 36 -0.45 0.28 21.59
C LEU A 36 -1.86 0.08 21.05
N VAL A 37 -2.23 0.77 19.96
CA VAL A 37 -3.53 0.59 19.30
C VAL A 37 -3.62 -0.82 18.73
N LEU A 38 -2.56 -1.31 18.08
CA LEU A 38 -2.51 -2.67 17.55
C LEU A 38 -2.66 -3.70 18.69
N LEU A 39 -1.92 -3.52 19.78
CA LEU A 39 -2.04 -4.38 20.98
C LEU A 39 -3.48 -4.35 21.54
N GLY A 40 -4.09 -3.17 21.61
CA GLY A 40 -5.48 -3.01 22.05
C GLY A 40 -6.47 -3.80 21.19
N ILE A 41 -6.28 -3.79 19.86
CA ILE A 41 -7.10 -4.56 18.92
C ILE A 41 -6.88 -6.08 19.12
N PHE A 42 -5.63 -6.51 19.25
CA PHE A 42 -5.32 -7.91 19.53
C PHE A 42 -5.95 -8.39 20.85
N VAL A 43 -5.85 -7.59 21.91
CA VAL A 43 -6.48 -7.89 23.20
C VAL A 43 -8.00 -7.92 23.07
N PHE A 44 -8.60 -6.94 22.38
CA PHE A 44 -10.04 -6.86 22.19
C PHE A 44 -10.60 -8.13 21.52
N PHE A 45 -10.08 -8.49 20.35
CA PHE A 45 -10.55 -9.69 19.65
C PHE A 45 -10.11 -10.98 20.35
N GLY A 46 -8.95 -10.99 21.00
CA GLY A 46 -8.47 -12.13 21.78
C GLY A 46 -9.35 -12.45 22.99
N VAL A 47 -9.94 -11.45 23.64
CA VAL A 47 -10.90 -11.64 24.72
C VAL A 47 -12.28 -12.08 24.20
N LEU A 48 -12.70 -11.54 23.04
CA LEU A 48 -13.98 -11.91 22.43
C LEU A 48 -13.96 -13.31 21.81
N TYR A 49 -12.83 -13.71 21.23
CA TYR A 49 -12.68 -14.99 20.50
C TYR A 49 -11.41 -15.72 20.92
N PRO A 50 -11.30 -16.16 22.21
CA PRO A 50 -10.05 -16.69 22.75
C PRO A 50 -9.58 -17.97 22.07
N ASP A 51 -10.49 -18.84 21.67
CA ASP A 51 -10.19 -20.16 21.10
C ASP A 51 -9.86 -20.11 19.60
N THR A 52 -10.09 -18.98 18.92
CA THR A 52 -9.94 -18.88 17.46
C THR A 52 -9.03 -17.77 17.03
N PHE A 53 -9.14 -16.57 17.62
CA PHE A 53 -8.42 -15.39 17.17
C PHE A 53 -6.90 -15.44 17.44
N LEU A 54 -6.49 -15.84 18.68
CA LEU A 54 -5.08 -15.89 19.08
C LEU A 54 -4.37 -17.21 18.72
N THR A 55 -4.99 -18.03 17.89
CA THR A 55 -4.34 -19.28 17.44
C THR A 55 -3.15 -18.99 16.53
N PRO A 56 -2.04 -19.77 16.62
CA PRO A 56 -0.92 -19.63 15.68
C PRO A 56 -1.36 -19.72 14.23
N THR A 57 -2.31 -20.61 13.90
CA THR A 57 -2.86 -20.74 12.55
C THR A 57 -3.53 -19.44 12.08
N ASN A 58 -4.36 -18.80 12.90
CA ASN A 58 -5.00 -17.56 12.50
C ASN A 58 -3.98 -16.44 12.30
N ILE A 59 -3.02 -16.29 13.22
CA ILE A 59 -2.01 -15.24 13.14
C ILE A 59 -1.09 -15.45 11.95
N LEU A 60 -0.51 -16.64 11.79
CA LEU A 60 0.52 -16.93 10.79
C LEU A 60 -0.07 -17.18 9.40
N THR A 61 -1.24 -17.87 9.33
CA THR A 61 -1.81 -18.28 8.04
C THR A 61 -2.85 -17.29 7.51
N ASN A 62 -3.68 -16.67 8.39
CA ASN A 62 -4.72 -15.76 7.94
C ASN A 62 -4.28 -14.31 7.96
N ILE A 63 -3.87 -13.78 9.13
CA ILE A 63 -3.51 -12.36 9.27
C ILE A 63 -2.25 -12.06 8.44
N LEU A 64 -1.13 -12.76 8.67
CA LEU A 64 0.11 -12.50 7.95
C LEU A 64 0.00 -12.74 6.44
N ALA A 65 -0.79 -13.74 6.03
CA ALA A 65 -1.04 -13.97 4.60
C ALA A 65 -1.79 -12.81 3.94
N SER A 66 -2.81 -12.28 4.61
CA SER A 66 -3.57 -11.12 4.10
C SER A 66 -2.73 -9.84 4.12
N VAL A 67 -1.85 -9.68 5.11
CA VAL A 67 -0.87 -8.59 5.19
C VAL A 67 0.08 -8.62 4.00
N ALA A 68 0.46 -9.81 3.51
CA ALA A 68 1.47 -9.93 2.45
C ALA A 68 1.07 -9.17 1.17
N PHE A 69 -0.15 -9.34 0.68
CA PHE A 69 -0.60 -8.71 -0.57
C PHE A 69 -0.71 -7.19 -0.43
N VAL A 70 -1.46 -6.73 0.56
CA VAL A 70 -1.64 -5.29 0.78
C VAL A 70 -0.35 -4.64 1.26
N GLY A 71 0.52 -5.37 1.95
CA GLY A 71 1.84 -4.92 2.37
C GLY A 71 2.75 -4.58 1.19
N ILE A 72 2.74 -5.38 0.12
CA ILE A 72 3.47 -5.07 -1.11
C ILE A 72 2.91 -3.80 -1.76
N VAL A 73 1.59 -3.73 -1.97
CA VAL A 73 0.94 -2.56 -2.59
C VAL A 73 1.16 -1.30 -1.76
N ALA A 74 0.97 -1.36 -0.44
CA ALA A 74 1.16 -0.22 0.45
C ALA A 74 2.62 0.23 0.54
N SER A 75 3.58 -0.70 0.47
CA SER A 75 5.00 -0.38 0.39
C SER A 75 5.32 0.42 -0.87
N ALA A 76 4.78 -0.03 -2.01
CA ALA A 76 4.92 0.65 -3.29
C ALA A 76 4.18 2.01 -3.31
N GLN A 77 2.96 2.08 -2.77
CA GLN A 77 2.19 3.30 -2.57
C GLN A 77 2.91 4.34 -1.70
N THR A 78 3.68 3.87 -0.69
CA THR A 78 4.51 4.75 0.14
C THR A 78 5.49 5.55 -0.70
N VAL A 79 6.08 4.97 -1.75
CA VAL A 79 7.04 5.67 -2.63
C VAL A 79 6.37 6.83 -3.38
N VAL A 80 5.14 6.61 -3.91
CA VAL A 80 4.37 7.66 -4.58
C VAL A 80 3.96 8.74 -3.58
N MET A 81 3.55 8.37 -2.38
CA MET A 81 3.18 9.36 -1.35
C MET A 81 4.38 10.13 -0.80
N VAL A 82 5.60 9.55 -0.84
CA VAL A 82 6.84 10.25 -0.50
C VAL A 82 7.13 11.39 -1.48
N VAL A 83 6.86 11.26 -2.76
CA VAL A 83 7.01 12.36 -3.74
C VAL A 83 5.84 13.34 -3.75
N GLY A 84 4.82 13.10 -2.93
CA GLY A 84 3.67 14.00 -2.73
C GLY A 84 2.45 13.70 -3.60
N ASP A 85 2.44 12.59 -4.33
CA ASP A 85 1.36 12.16 -5.21
C ASP A 85 0.59 10.96 -4.62
N PHE A 86 -0.46 10.50 -5.34
CA PHE A 86 -1.25 9.31 -5.02
C PHE A 86 -1.45 8.50 -6.29
N ASP A 87 -1.38 7.17 -6.19
CA ASP A 87 -1.75 6.27 -7.28
C ASP A 87 -3.04 5.52 -6.93
N LEU A 88 -4.13 5.92 -7.56
CA LEU A 88 -5.44 5.28 -7.40
C LEU A 88 -5.63 4.09 -8.34
N SER A 89 -4.70 3.85 -9.25
CA SER A 89 -4.82 2.79 -10.25
C SER A 89 -4.31 1.43 -9.79
N VAL A 90 -3.68 1.35 -8.62
CA VAL A 90 -3.00 0.13 -8.12
C VAL A 90 -3.91 -1.11 -8.11
N GLY A 91 -5.20 -0.95 -7.76
CA GLY A 91 -6.17 -2.05 -7.77
C GLY A 91 -6.45 -2.56 -9.18
N GLY A 92 -6.71 -1.65 -10.12
CA GLY A 92 -6.95 -1.96 -11.53
C GLY A 92 -5.70 -2.53 -12.21
N LEU A 93 -4.53 -1.99 -11.92
CA LEU A 93 -3.27 -2.45 -12.50
C LEU A 93 -2.89 -3.84 -11.95
N ALA A 94 -3.13 -4.11 -10.66
CA ALA A 94 -3.00 -5.44 -10.09
C ALA A 94 -3.97 -6.43 -10.77
N ALA A 95 -5.23 -6.02 -11.00
CA ALA A 95 -6.22 -6.83 -11.71
C ALA A 95 -5.75 -7.18 -13.13
N LEU A 96 -5.21 -6.20 -13.86
CA LEU A 96 -4.74 -6.42 -15.24
C LEU A 96 -3.54 -7.37 -15.28
N ALA A 97 -2.57 -7.20 -14.38
CA ALA A 97 -1.44 -8.11 -14.25
C ALA A 97 -1.90 -9.54 -13.88
N THR A 98 -2.86 -9.65 -12.95
CA THR A 98 -3.52 -10.90 -12.56
C THR A 98 -4.16 -11.59 -13.75
N ALA A 99 -4.99 -10.86 -14.52
CA ALA A 99 -5.68 -11.39 -15.69
C ALA A 99 -4.72 -11.86 -16.78
N ALA A 100 -3.70 -11.06 -17.09
CA ALA A 100 -2.70 -11.40 -18.10
C ALA A 100 -1.87 -12.63 -17.72
N THR A 101 -1.45 -12.73 -16.44
CA THR A 101 -0.75 -13.91 -15.93
C THR A 101 -1.66 -15.14 -15.98
N GLY A 102 -2.93 -14.99 -15.56
CA GLY A 102 -3.92 -16.06 -15.59
C GLY A 102 -4.22 -16.56 -17.00
N ALA A 103 -4.38 -15.64 -17.97
CA ALA A 103 -4.63 -15.99 -19.36
C ALA A 103 -3.50 -16.80 -19.99
N LEU A 104 -2.24 -16.56 -19.59
CA LEU A 104 -1.10 -17.36 -20.09
C LEU A 104 -0.99 -18.73 -19.40
N LEU A 105 -1.38 -18.83 -18.13
CA LEU A 105 -1.27 -20.07 -17.36
C LEU A 105 -2.49 -20.98 -17.50
N ALA A 106 -3.67 -20.42 -17.80
CA ALA A 106 -4.91 -21.17 -17.99
C ALA A 106 -5.10 -21.49 -19.47
N THR A 107 -4.56 -22.59 -19.92
CA THR A 107 -4.90 -23.14 -21.24
C THR A 107 -5.83 -24.32 -21.08
N THR A 108 -6.94 -24.26 -21.78
CA THR A 108 -7.89 -25.38 -21.86
C THR A 108 -7.44 -26.25 -23.03
N SER A 109 -7.06 -27.49 -22.77
CA SER A 109 -6.86 -28.49 -23.83
C SER A 109 -8.20 -28.87 -24.48
N LEU A 110 -8.18 -29.38 -25.73
CA LEU A 110 -9.36 -29.81 -26.46
C LEU A 110 -10.17 -30.91 -25.72
N ASP A 111 -9.57 -31.60 -24.78
CA ASP A 111 -10.18 -32.63 -23.92
C ASP A 111 -10.80 -32.06 -22.61
N GLY A 112 -10.79 -30.73 -22.45
CA GLY A 112 -11.27 -30.06 -21.25
C GLY A 112 -10.30 -30.09 -20.06
N SER A 113 -9.10 -30.65 -20.20
CA SER A 113 -8.05 -30.59 -19.18
C SER A 113 -7.37 -29.20 -19.23
N MET A 114 -7.14 -28.63 -18.05
CA MET A 114 -6.33 -27.40 -17.94
C MET A 114 -4.86 -27.78 -17.99
N GLN A 115 -4.18 -27.43 -19.07
CA GLN A 115 -2.75 -27.62 -19.21
C GLN A 115 -2.10 -26.30 -19.57
N SER A 116 -1.16 -25.86 -18.75
CA SER A 116 -0.37 -24.65 -19.06
C SER A 116 0.56 -24.92 -20.24
N THR A 117 0.49 -24.10 -21.28
CA THR A 117 1.40 -24.14 -22.41
C THR A 117 2.57 -23.18 -22.26
N SER A 118 2.50 -22.27 -21.32
CA SER A 118 3.51 -21.22 -21.12
C SER A 118 4.33 -21.47 -19.87
N PRO A 119 5.66 -21.26 -19.92
CA PRO A 119 6.47 -21.28 -18.72
C PRO A 119 5.99 -20.27 -17.66
N VAL A 120 5.87 -20.69 -16.42
CA VAL A 120 5.42 -19.86 -15.29
C VAL A 120 6.20 -18.54 -15.21
N ILE A 121 7.52 -18.62 -15.44
CA ILE A 121 8.39 -17.43 -15.40
C ILE A 121 8.00 -16.40 -16.47
N LEU A 122 7.58 -16.84 -17.66
CA LEU A 122 7.16 -15.94 -18.73
C LEU A 122 5.87 -15.22 -18.37
N ALA A 123 4.91 -15.93 -17.78
CA ALA A 123 3.65 -15.36 -17.33
C ALA A 123 3.88 -14.30 -16.22
N ILE A 124 4.75 -14.60 -15.26
CA ILE A 124 5.13 -13.65 -14.20
C ILE A 124 5.82 -12.42 -14.79
N LEU A 125 6.80 -12.62 -15.69
CA LEU A 125 7.51 -11.50 -16.32
C LEU A 125 6.57 -10.61 -17.13
N LEU A 126 5.62 -11.17 -17.87
CA LEU A 126 4.61 -10.40 -18.58
C LEU A 126 3.75 -9.58 -17.63
N GLY A 127 3.25 -10.17 -16.55
CA GLY A 127 2.47 -9.46 -15.54
C GLY A 127 3.26 -8.31 -14.90
N LEU A 128 4.54 -8.52 -14.56
CA LEU A 128 5.41 -7.48 -14.03
C LEU A 128 5.70 -6.38 -15.05
N LEU A 129 5.89 -6.72 -16.32
CA LEU A 129 6.07 -5.75 -17.41
C LEU A 129 4.82 -4.90 -17.63
N ILE A 130 3.62 -5.49 -17.53
CA ILE A 130 2.35 -4.75 -17.58
C ILE A 130 2.29 -3.77 -16.41
N GLY A 131 2.65 -4.20 -15.20
CA GLY A 131 2.72 -3.33 -14.02
C GLY A 131 3.69 -2.17 -14.21
N LEU A 132 4.89 -2.46 -14.71
CA LEU A 132 5.91 -1.45 -14.99
C LEU A 132 5.43 -0.46 -16.07
N ALA A 133 4.87 -0.96 -17.17
CA ALA A 133 4.38 -0.12 -18.26
C ALA A 133 3.22 0.78 -17.81
N GLY A 134 2.26 0.23 -17.05
CA GLY A 134 1.16 0.99 -16.49
C GLY A 134 1.63 2.06 -15.48
N GLY A 135 2.59 1.72 -14.62
CA GLY A 135 3.21 2.68 -13.70
C GLY A 135 3.99 3.77 -14.43
N ILE A 136 4.76 3.44 -15.47
CA ILE A 136 5.46 4.44 -16.31
C ILE A 136 4.45 5.35 -17.01
N LEU A 137 3.34 4.80 -17.54
CA LEU A 137 2.30 5.58 -18.21
C LEU A 137 1.67 6.58 -17.24
N ASN A 138 1.29 6.15 -16.03
CA ASN A 138 0.79 7.05 -14.98
C ASN A 138 1.83 8.12 -14.62
N GLY A 139 3.07 7.70 -14.39
CA GLY A 139 4.16 8.61 -14.09
C GLY A 139 4.42 9.63 -15.19
N TYR A 140 4.30 9.24 -16.45
CA TYR A 140 4.42 10.13 -17.60
C TYR A 140 3.28 11.16 -17.65
N LEU A 141 2.02 10.71 -17.52
CA LEU A 141 0.84 11.59 -17.49
C LEU A 141 0.94 12.64 -16.37
N VAL A 142 1.38 12.23 -15.20
CA VAL A 142 1.50 13.13 -14.04
C VAL A 142 2.71 14.06 -14.17
N SER A 143 3.87 13.52 -14.56
CA SER A 143 5.14 14.25 -14.45
C SER A 143 5.48 15.09 -15.67
N TYR A 144 5.11 14.64 -16.87
CA TYR A 144 5.50 15.28 -18.14
C TYR A 144 4.31 15.95 -18.82
N VAL A 145 3.14 15.33 -18.83
CA VAL A 145 1.92 15.96 -19.35
C VAL A 145 1.36 16.98 -18.38
N GLY A 146 1.53 16.75 -17.06
CA GLY A 146 1.11 17.68 -16.00
C GLY A 146 -0.34 17.45 -15.53
N VAL A 147 -0.92 16.30 -15.81
CA VAL A 147 -2.24 15.94 -15.29
C VAL A 147 -2.14 15.73 -13.77
N LEU A 148 -3.12 16.20 -13.01
CA LEU A 148 -3.17 15.96 -11.58
C LEU A 148 -3.18 14.45 -11.30
N ALA A 149 -2.32 13.99 -10.39
CA ALA A 149 -2.13 12.56 -10.08
C ALA A 149 -3.46 11.86 -9.78
N PHE A 150 -4.32 12.49 -8.98
CA PHE A 150 -5.64 11.97 -8.65
C PHE A 150 -6.50 11.70 -9.91
N ILE A 151 -6.55 12.66 -10.85
CA ILE A 151 -7.38 12.54 -12.07
C ILE A 151 -6.79 11.48 -13.01
N ALA A 152 -5.47 11.55 -13.24
CA ALA A 152 -4.79 10.61 -14.13
C ALA A 152 -4.95 9.17 -13.63
N THR A 153 -4.64 8.91 -12.37
CA THR A 153 -4.64 7.55 -11.83
C THR A 153 -6.05 6.99 -11.61
N LEU A 154 -7.03 7.83 -11.28
CA LEU A 154 -8.44 7.40 -11.20
C LEU A 154 -8.99 7.02 -12.59
N GLY A 155 -8.70 7.81 -13.61
CA GLY A 155 -9.03 7.46 -15.00
C GLY A 155 -8.35 6.16 -15.44
N MET A 156 -7.05 6.03 -15.16
CA MET A 156 -6.28 4.82 -15.48
C MET A 156 -6.70 3.60 -14.67
N ALA A 157 -7.20 3.78 -13.43
CA ALA A 157 -7.82 2.69 -12.67
C ALA A 157 -8.97 2.04 -13.44
N SER A 158 -9.87 2.87 -14.02
CA SER A 158 -10.98 2.38 -14.84
C SER A 158 -10.48 1.70 -16.11
N VAL A 159 -9.47 2.27 -16.79
CA VAL A 159 -8.88 1.68 -18.00
C VAL A 159 -8.28 0.30 -17.70
N PHE A 160 -7.41 0.20 -16.67
CA PHE A 160 -6.77 -1.06 -16.32
C PHE A 160 -7.77 -2.11 -15.84
N SER A 161 -8.77 -1.72 -15.03
CA SER A 161 -9.84 -2.63 -14.61
C SER A 161 -10.64 -3.14 -15.79
N SER A 162 -11.03 -2.27 -16.74
CA SER A 162 -11.76 -2.67 -17.93
C SER A 162 -10.96 -3.62 -18.82
N LEU A 163 -9.65 -3.35 -19.02
CA LEU A 163 -8.77 -4.25 -19.74
C LEU A 163 -8.61 -5.61 -19.02
N ALA A 164 -8.58 -5.62 -17.70
CA ALA A 164 -8.54 -6.85 -16.91
C ALA A 164 -9.83 -7.68 -17.11
N TYR A 165 -10.99 -7.03 -17.09
CA TYR A 165 -12.27 -7.70 -17.35
C TYR A 165 -12.37 -8.22 -18.79
N LEU A 166 -11.88 -7.47 -19.77
CA LEU A 166 -11.82 -7.93 -21.16
C LEU A 166 -10.90 -9.15 -21.32
N ALA A 167 -9.74 -9.15 -20.65
CA ALA A 167 -8.79 -10.27 -20.72
C ALA A 167 -9.28 -11.55 -20.02
N SER A 168 -10.27 -11.44 -19.10
CA SER A 168 -10.82 -12.56 -18.33
C SER A 168 -12.28 -12.88 -18.66
N ASP A 169 -12.85 -12.27 -19.70
CA ASP A 169 -14.29 -12.35 -20.03
C ASP A 169 -15.19 -12.02 -18.82
N GLY A 170 -14.73 -11.13 -17.95
CA GLY A 170 -15.44 -10.75 -16.72
C GLY A 170 -15.56 -11.85 -15.67
N LYS A 171 -14.85 -12.95 -15.80
CA LYS A 171 -14.92 -14.13 -14.91
C LYS A 171 -13.57 -14.40 -14.25
N PRO A 172 -13.57 -14.99 -13.06
CA PRO A 172 -12.34 -15.53 -12.49
C PRO A 172 -11.81 -16.68 -13.37
N VAL A 173 -10.50 -16.67 -13.63
CA VAL A 173 -9.83 -17.76 -14.35
C VAL A 173 -9.36 -18.77 -13.31
N TYR A 174 -9.95 -19.95 -13.32
CA TYR A 174 -9.66 -21.04 -12.39
C TYR A 174 -8.59 -21.97 -12.95
N GLY A 175 -8.06 -22.85 -12.08
CA GLY A 175 -7.21 -23.95 -12.49
C GLY A 175 -5.74 -23.58 -12.67
N LEU A 176 -5.26 -22.49 -12.07
CA LEU A 176 -3.85 -22.12 -12.05
C LEU A 176 -3.07 -23.04 -11.08
N VAL A 177 -3.23 -24.35 -11.23
CA VAL A 177 -2.73 -25.35 -10.28
C VAL A 177 -1.32 -25.88 -10.62
N GLU A 178 -0.63 -25.27 -11.57
CA GLU A 178 0.77 -25.63 -11.82
C GLU A 178 1.58 -25.49 -10.54
N ASN A 179 2.18 -26.61 -10.09
CA ASN A 179 2.88 -26.70 -8.80
C ASN A 179 3.88 -25.56 -8.62
N ASN A 180 4.70 -25.30 -9.62
CA ASN A 180 5.71 -24.23 -9.56
C ASN A 180 5.10 -22.82 -9.39
N PHE A 181 3.90 -22.55 -9.90
CA PHE A 181 3.23 -21.26 -9.73
C PHE A 181 2.63 -21.12 -8.33
N VAL A 182 1.91 -22.14 -7.89
CA VAL A 182 1.25 -22.15 -6.57
C VAL A 182 2.28 -22.11 -5.44
N ASP A 183 3.39 -22.82 -5.57
CA ASP A 183 4.45 -22.89 -4.58
C ASP A 183 5.15 -21.56 -4.33
N ILE A 184 5.13 -20.63 -5.31
CA ILE A 184 5.62 -19.27 -5.13
C ILE A 184 4.93 -18.59 -3.94
N ALA A 185 3.64 -18.83 -3.75
CA ALA A 185 2.88 -18.21 -2.68
C ALA A 185 2.62 -19.14 -1.48
N ARG A 186 2.36 -20.43 -1.74
CA ARG A 186 1.93 -21.39 -0.73
C ARG A 186 3.08 -22.18 -0.09
N GLY A 187 4.23 -22.26 -0.76
CA GLY A 187 5.42 -22.88 -0.19
C GLY A 187 5.72 -22.32 1.19
N ASP A 188 6.26 -23.17 2.07
CA ASP A 188 6.65 -22.79 3.42
C ASP A 188 8.17 -22.76 3.55
N PHE A 189 8.70 -21.69 4.13
CA PHE A 189 10.09 -21.55 4.48
C PHE A 189 10.22 -21.04 5.92
N LEU A 190 10.89 -21.78 6.78
CA LEU A 190 11.05 -21.47 8.22
C LEU A 190 9.73 -21.24 8.96
N GLY A 191 8.67 -21.99 8.63
CA GLY A 191 7.35 -21.89 9.29
C GLY A 191 6.51 -20.68 8.85
N LEU A 192 6.94 -19.96 7.79
CA LEU A 192 6.18 -18.86 7.19
C LEU A 192 5.96 -19.14 5.70
N SER A 193 4.77 -18.83 5.20
CA SER A 193 4.49 -18.98 3.78
C SER A 193 5.33 -18.03 2.92
N ASN A 194 5.73 -18.50 1.73
CA ASN A 194 6.59 -17.75 0.81
C ASN A 194 6.06 -16.35 0.48
N LYS A 195 4.74 -16.15 0.43
CA LYS A 195 4.12 -14.82 0.21
C LYS A 195 4.52 -13.80 1.28
N VAL A 196 4.72 -14.23 2.53
CA VAL A 196 5.17 -13.35 3.61
C VAL A 196 6.63 -12.96 3.39
N TRP A 197 7.48 -13.92 3.00
CA TRP A 197 8.87 -13.64 2.68
C TRP A 197 9.03 -12.70 1.50
N ILE A 198 8.23 -12.89 0.44
CA ILE A 198 8.23 -12.00 -0.73
C ILE A 198 7.85 -10.57 -0.32
N MET A 199 6.83 -10.42 0.52
CA MET A 199 6.43 -9.12 1.07
C MET A 199 7.55 -8.49 1.90
N LEU A 200 8.18 -9.25 2.79
CA LEU A 200 9.29 -8.75 3.62
C LEU A 200 10.49 -8.31 2.78
N ILE A 201 10.84 -9.09 1.76
CA ILE A 201 11.92 -8.74 0.81
C ILE A 201 11.56 -7.47 0.05
N PHE A 202 10.34 -7.39 -0.51
CA PHE A 202 9.88 -6.21 -1.24
C PHE A 202 9.88 -4.97 -0.34
N ALA A 203 9.30 -5.07 0.85
CA ALA A 203 9.30 -4.00 1.83
C ALA A 203 10.72 -3.59 2.24
N GLY A 204 11.61 -4.56 2.46
CA GLY A 204 13.03 -4.32 2.76
C GLY A 204 13.75 -3.55 1.65
N VAL A 205 13.50 -3.91 0.38
CA VAL A 205 14.04 -3.19 -0.79
C VAL A 205 13.52 -1.75 -0.83
N ILE A 206 12.21 -1.54 -0.63
CA ILE A 206 11.63 -0.19 -0.60
C ILE A 206 12.17 0.61 0.59
N TRP A 207 12.29 0.01 1.77
CA TRP A 207 12.90 0.66 2.93
C TRP A 207 14.34 1.09 2.65
N PHE A 208 15.15 0.17 2.10
CA PHE A 208 16.53 0.47 1.74
C PHE A 208 16.60 1.61 0.71
N LEU A 209 15.75 1.55 -0.34
CA LEU A 209 15.67 2.58 -1.38
C LEU A 209 15.33 3.95 -0.77
N LEU A 210 14.30 4.03 0.07
CA LEU A 210 13.81 5.30 0.62
C LEU A 210 14.75 5.87 1.70
N ASP A 211 15.26 5.04 2.59
CA ASP A 211 15.97 5.50 3.78
C ASP A 211 17.49 5.51 3.64
N GLN A 212 18.06 4.64 2.79
CA GLN A 212 19.51 4.45 2.71
C GLN A 212 20.12 5.02 1.42
N THR A 213 19.31 5.28 0.36
CA THR A 213 19.87 5.70 -0.93
C THR A 213 19.75 7.21 -1.20
N PRO A 214 20.59 7.77 -2.09
CA PRO A 214 20.43 9.13 -2.59
C PRO A 214 19.10 9.35 -3.31
N LEU A 215 18.56 8.29 -3.96
CA LEU A 215 17.29 8.34 -4.66
C LEU A 215 16.15 8.64 -3.69
N GLY A 216 16.07 7.93 -2.57
CA GLY A 216 15.06 8.17 -1.54
C GLY A 216 15.15 9.59 -0.95
N ARG A 217 16.37 10.07 -0.66
CA ARG A 217 16.55 11.45 -0.19
C ARG A 217 16.03 12.49 -1.18
N ARG A 218 16.26 12.28 -2.49
CA ARG A 218 15.72 13.16 -3.55
C ARG A 218 14.20 13.08 -3.63
N MET A 219 13.62 11.88 -3.50
CA MET A 219 12.17 11.68 -3.47
C MET A 219 11.53 12.43 -2.28
N TYR A 220 12.08 12.32 -1.08
CA TYR A 220 11.62 13.07 0.10
C TYR A 220 11.77 14.59 -0.08
N ALA A 221 12.82 15.05 -0.75
CA ALA A 221 12.99 16.47 -1.07
C ALA A 221 11.89 16.96 -2.01
N VAL A 222 11.55 16.20 -3.05
CA VAL A 222 10.47 16.52 -4.01
C VAL A 222 9.12 16.61 -3.29
N GLY A 223 8.78 15.63 -2.43
CA GLY A 223 7.52 15.66 -1.69
C GLY A 223 7.46 16.72 -0.60
N GLY A 224 8.61 17.16 -0.10
CA GLY A 224 8.70 18.26 0.87
C GLY A 224 8.44 19.63 0.26
N ASN A 225 9.11 19.95 -0.83
CA ASN A 225 8.92 21.15 -1.65
C ASN A 225 9.51 20.90 -3.04
N ALA A 226 8.65 20.61 -4.01
CA ALA A 226 9.07 20.29 -5.38
C ALA A 226 9.79 21.47 -6.07
N GLU A 227 9.41 22.71 -5.77
CA GLU A 227 10.02 23.90 -6.35
C GLU A 227 11.44 24.11 -5.82
N ALA A 228 11.63 24.04 -4.50
CA ALA A 228 12.95 24.15 -3.89
C ALA A 228 13.86 22.98 -4.34
N ALA A 229 13.33 21.75 -4.45
CA ALA A 229 14.06 20.60 -4.96
C ALA A 229 14.55 20.84 -6.40
N ARG A 230 13.71 21.42 -7.25
CA ARG A 230 14.08 21.78 -8.64
C ARG A 230 15.19 22.82 -8.69
N TYR A 231 15.11 23.88 -7.89
CA TYR A 231 16.18 24.87 -7.80
C TYR A 231 17.50 24.29 -7.26
N SER A 232 17.43 23.23 -6.46
CA SER A 232 18.60 22.48 -6.00
C SER A 232 19.12 21.45 -7.03
N GLY A 233 18.64 21.48 -8.29
CA GLY A 233 19.11 20.61 -9.36
C GLY A 233 18.49 19.19 -9.38
N ILE A 234 17.46 18.92 -8.56
CA ILE A 234 16.79 17.62 -8.56
C ILE A 234 15.77 17.58 -9.71
N ASN A 235 15.87 16.55 -10.57
CA ASN A 235 14.86 16.31 -11.60
C ASN A 235 13.58 15.77 -10.98
N THR A 236 12.65 16.66 -10.64
CA THR A 236 11.38 16.31 -9.96
C THR A 236 10.48 15.43 -10.82
N ARG A 237 10.50 15.62 -12.16
CA ARG A 237 9.72 14.80 -13.10
C ARG A 237 10.18 13.35 -13.09
N LEU A 238 11.49 13.13 -13.14
CA LEU A 238 12.07 11.78 -13.09
C LEU A 238 11.79 11.09 -11.75
N MET A 239 11.86 11.79 -10.62
CA MET A 239 11.57 11.24 -9.30
C MET A 239 10.13 10.75 -9.21
N ARG A 240 9.16 11.51 -9.72
CA ARG A 240 7.74 11.11 -9.79
C ARG A 240 7.55 9.90 -10.72
N LEU A 241 8.11 9.94 -11.92
CA LEU A 241 8.01 8.83 -12.87
C LEU A 241 8.53 7.52 -12.29
N ILE A 242 9.70 7.54 -11.63
CA ILE A 242 10.26 6.36 -10.95
C ILE A 242 9.34 5.89 -9.82
N ALA A 243 8.74 6.79 -9.05
CA ALA A 243 7.83 6.44 -7.98
C ALA A 243 6.59 5.68 -8.49
N PHE A 244 5.96 6.16 -9.56
CA PHE A 244 4.83 5.49 -10.20
C PHE A 244 5.24 4.15 -10.85
N ALA A 245 6.42 4.07 -11.47
CA ALA A 245 6.94 2.81 -12.03
C ALA A 245 7.12 1.73 -10.94
N ILE A 246 7.69 2.09 -9.79
CA ILE A 246 7.81 1.19 -8.64
C ILE A 246 6.43 0.78 -8.13
N CYS A 247 5.49 1.72 -8.08
CA CYS A 247 4.12 1.46 -7.63
C CYS A 247 3.42 0.45 -8.54
N GLY A 248 3.56 0.59 -9.86
CA GLY A 248 3.00 -0.34 -10.82
C GLY A 248 3.57 -1.74 -10.72
N VAL A 249 4.90 -1.87 -10.54
CA VAL A 249 5.55 -3.18 -10.30
C VAL A 249 5.05 -3.81 -9.01
N GLY A 250 4.90 -3.04 -7.92
CA GLY A 250 4.38 -3.53 -6.66
C GLY A 250 2.92 -4.00 -6.76
N ALA A 251 2.08 -3.25 -7.48
CA ALA A 251 0.70 -3.63 -7.73
C ALA A 251 0.60 -4.96 -8.50
N ALA A 252 1.39 -5.10 -9.58
CA ALA A 252 1.46 -6.33 -10.37
C ALA A 252 1.98 -7.51 -9.55
N ALA A 253 3.07 -7.33 -8.81
CA ALA A 253 3.64 -8.38 -7.97
C ALA A 253 2.63 -8.91 -6.93
N ALA A 254 1.87 -8.03 -6.30
CA ALA A 254 0.83 -8.40 -5.35
C ALA A 254 -0.31 -9.17 -6.02
N GLY A 255 -0.77 -8.75 -7.22
CA GLY A 255 -1.82 -9.43 -7.98
C GLY A 255 -1.41 -10.83 -8.42
N ILE A 256 -0.20 -10.98 -8.94
CA ILE A 256 0.37 -12.28 -9.33
C ILE A 256 0.49 -13.19 -8.10
N LEU A 257 1.00 -12.67 -6.99
CA LEU A 257 1.19 -13.43 -5.76
C LEU A 257 -0.15 -13.89 -5.17
N GLN A 258 -1.21 -13.06 -5.28
CA GLN A 258 -2.54 -13.48 -4.88
C GLN A 258 -3.07 -14.59 -5.78
N SER A 259 -2.91 -14.51 -7.10
CA SER A 259 -3.32 -15.55 -8.03
C SER A 259 -2.62 -16.88 -7.73
N ALA A 260 -1.33 -16.85 -7.44
CA ALA A 260 -0.58 -18.01 -7.00
C ALA A 260 -1.12 -18.57 -5.67
N SER A 261 -1.48 -17.70 -4.73
CA SER A 261 -2.02 -18.12 -3.43
C SER A 261 -3.40 -18.78 -3.52
N THR A 262 -4.27 -18.29 -4.40
CA THR A 262 -5.65 -18.80 -4.55
C THR A 262 -5.78 -19.83 -5.66
N ALA A 263 -4.74 -20.02 -6.49
CA ALA A 263 -4.77 -20.79 -7.73
C ALA A 263 -5.85 -20.29 -8.71
N THR A 264 -6.14 -18.99 -8.67
CA THR A 264 -7.23 -18.35 -9.43
C THR A 264 -6.86 -16.92 -9.77
N ALA A 265 -6.99 -16.53 -11.04
CA ALA A 265 -6.87 -15.12 -11.41
C ALA A 265 -8.24 -14.44 -11.24
N ASN A 266 -8.42 -13.80 -10.08
CA ASN A 266 -9.65 -13.08 -9.76
C ASN A 266 -9.41 -11.57 -9.79
N VAL A 267 -9.89 -10.91 -10.85
CA VAL A 267 -9.71 -9.47 -11.08
C VAL A 267 -10.46 -8.58 -10.08
N THR A 268 -11.52 -9.09 -9.44
CA THR A 268 -12.28 -8.30 -8.46
C THR A 268 -11.61 -8.24 -7.09
N ALA A 269 -10.81 -9.23 -6.75
CA ALA A 269 -10.18 -9.35 -5.43
C ALA A 269 -9.15 -8.26 -5.13
N THR A 270 -8.63 -7.58 -6.16
CA THR A 270 -7.62 -6.51 -6.03
C THR A 270 -8.20 -5.12 -5.86
N GLN A 271 -9.49 -4.93 -6.15
CA GLN A 271 -10.15 -3.60 -6.16
C GLN A 271 -10.07 -2.87 -4.80
N PRO A 272 -10.23 -3.51 -3.63
CA PRO A 272 -10.12 -2.83 -2.33
C PRO A 272 -8.73 -2.30 -2.01
N TRP A 273 -7.67 -2.82 -2.66
CA TRP A 273 -6.29 -2.51 -2.31
C TRP A 273 -5.90 -1.04 -2.52
N MET A 274 -6.58 -0.35 -3.43
CA MET A 274 -6.41 1.07 -3.64
C MET A 274 -6.62 1.86 -2.33
N LEU A 275 -7.79 1.73 -1.73
CA LEU A 275 -8.11 2.44 -0.49
C LEU A 275 -7.31 1.91 0.70
N GLN A 276 -7.15 0.59 0.80
CA GLN A 276 -6.43 -0.05 1.90
C GLN A 276 -4.96 0.35 1.95
N SER A 277 -4.27 0.41 0.79
CA SER A 277 -2.87 0.82 0.72
C SER A 277 -2.68 2.28 1.12
N ILE A 278 -3.50 3.18 0.60
CA ILE A 278 -3.46 4.60 0.95
C ILE A 278 -3.74 4.80 2.45
N ALA A 279 -4.77 4.12 2.97
CA ALA A 279 -5.11 4.19 4.38
C ALA A 279 -3.97 3.71 5.28
N ALA A 280 -3.32 2.60 4.92
CA ALA A 280 -2.18 2.08 5.67
C ALA A 280 -1.02 3.09 5.72
N VAL A 281 -0.71 3.77 4.61
CA VAL A 281 0.30 4.82 4.60
C VAL A 281 -0.10 6.00 5.49
N PHE A 282 -1.36 6.47 5.44
CA PHE A 282 -1.82 7.56 6.30
C PHE A 282 -1.80 7.20 7.78
N ILE A 283 -2.21 5.98 8.14
CA ILE A 283 -2.12 5.45 9.50
C ILE A 283 -0.65 5.49 9.96
N GLY A 284 0.25 5.00 9.10
CA GLY A 284 1.69 5.03 9.36
C GLY A 284 2.26 6.44 9.55
N MET A 285 1.83 7.39 8.71
CA MET A 285 2.21 8.81 8.83
C MET A 285 1.74 9.42 10.16
N ALA A 286 0.55 9.05 10.64
CA ALA A 286 0.03 9.56 11.91
C ALA A 286 0.87 9.07 13.11
N MET A 287 1.41 7.86 13.01
CA MET A 287 2.14 7.19 14.10
C MET A 287 3.63 7.52 14.12
N PHE A 288 4.27 7.66 12.95
CA PHE A 288 5.72 7.78 12.82
C PHE A 288 6.16 9.04 12.07
N ARG A 289 7.44 9.40 12.22
CA ARG A 289 8.20 10.41 11.46
C ARG A 289 7.47 11.75 11.22
N GLY A 290 6.72 12.21 12.20
CA GLY A 290 6.18 13.58 12.17
C GLY A 290 5.21 13.86 11.01
N GLY A 291 4.46 12.85 10.55
CA GLY A 291 3.47 13.01 9.49
C GLY A 291 4.02 12.85 8.07
N LYS A 292 5.23 12.28 7.91
CA LYS A 292 5.79 11.93 6.60
C LYS A 292 5.53 10.47 6.27
N PRO A 293 5.26 10.12 5.00
CA PRO A 293 5.16 8.73 4.58
C PRO A 293 6.47 8.00 4.91
N ASN A 294 6.36 6.80 5.47
CA ASN A 294 7.52 5.99 5.83
C ASN A 294 7.13 4.52 5.90
N LEU A 295 8.05 3.64 5.53
CA LEU A 295 7.73 2.24 5.38
C LEU A 295 7.41 1.52 6.69
N PRO A 296 8.17 1.68 7.79
CA PRO A 296 7.83 1.00 9.05
C PRO A 296 6.41 1.34 9.53
N GLY A 297 6.01 2.62 9.42
CA GLY A 297 4.65 3.05 9.73
C GLY A 297 3.61 2.43 8.80
N THR A 298 3.90 2.37 7.50
CA THR A 298 3.00 1.77 6.51
C THR A 298 2.74 0.30 6.82
N ILE A 299 3.78 -0.49 7.07
CA ILE A 299 3.63 -1.91 7.41
C ILE A 299 2.78 -2.09 8.68
N LEU A 300 3.02 -1.26 9.70
CA LEU A 300 2.21 -1.29 10.91
C LEU A 300 0.74 -0.91 10.64
N GLY A 301 0.51 0.05 9.74
CA GLY A 301 -0.84 0.40 9.26
C GLY A 301 -1.54 -0.74 8.53
N VAL A 302 -0.81 -1.49 7.69
CA VAL A 302 -1.35 -2.69 7.02
C VAL A 302 -1.71 -3.76 8.04
N ILE A 303 -0.82 -4.07 8.98
CA ILE A 303 -1.06 -5.06 10.03
C ILE A 303 -2.32 -4.68 10.81
N LEU A 304 -2.46 -3.42 11.21
CA LEU A 304 -3.62 -2.93 11.94
C LEU A 304 -4.92 -3.14 11.16
N LEU A 305 -4.97 -2.71 9.89
CA LEU A 305 -6.16 -2.87 9.06
C LEU A 305 -6.53 -4.34 8.86
N ARG A 306 -5.55 -5.20 8.57
CA ARG A 306 -5.78 -6.62 8.35
C ARG A 306 -6.15 -7.38 9.62
N THR A 307 -5.64 -6.95 10.77
CA THR A 307 -6.06 -7.49 12.07
C THR A 307 -7.52 -7.16 12.38
N ILE A 308 -7.96 -5.93 12.08
CA ILE A 308 -9.37 -5.54 12.24
C ILE A 308 -10.26 -6.37 11.31
N GLU A 309 -9.94 -6.45 10.02
CA GLU A 309 -10.71 -7.24 9.06
C GLU A 309 -10.78 -8.73 9.47
N ASN A 310 -9.65 -9.31 9.87
CA ASN A 310 -9.63 -10.69 10.37
C ASN A 310 -10.48 -10.87 11.63
N GLY A 311 -10.41 -9.94 12.57
CA GLY A 311 -11.24 -9.98 13.78
C GLY A 311 -12.75 -9.88 13.47
N LEU A 312 -13.12 -9.02 12.50
CA LEU A 312 -14.50 -8.88 12.05
C LEU A 312 -15.03 -10.16 11.37
N ASN A 313 -14.17 -10.97 10.73
CA ASN A 313 -14.57 -12.26 10.13
C ASN A 313 -15.06 -13.30 11.15
N PHE A 314 -14.72 -13.15 12.44
CA PHE A 314 -15.24 -14.00 13.52
C PHE A 314 -16.57 -13.50 14.06
N THR A 315 -17.02 -12.31 13.67
CA THR A 315 -18.33 -11.79 14.03
C THR A 315 -19.38 -12.30 13.04
N GLU A 316 -20.63 -12.41 13.45
CA GLU A 316 -21.74 -12.78 12.57
C GLU A 316 -22.20 -11.63 11.66
N ILE A 317 -21.36 -10.62 11.50
CA ILE A 317 -21.63 -9.42 10.68
C ILE A 317 -21.43 -9.77 9.20
N ASN A 318 -22.38 -9.39 8.36
CA ASN A 318 -22.29 -9.64 6.93
C ASN A 318 -21.16 -8.81 6.26
N ASP A 319 -20.67 -9.28 5.12
CA ASP A 319 -19.53 -8.67 4.39
C ASP A 319 -19.75 -7.18 4.02
N PHE A 320 -21.00 -6.78 3.79
CA PHE A 320 -21.32 -5.38 3.47
C PHE A 320 -21.11 -4.46 4.68
N LEU A 321 -21.51 -4.90 5.86
CA LEU A 321 -21.32 -4.15 7.09
C LEU A 321 -19.83 -4.16 7.51
N GLN A 322 -19.12 -5.26 7.32
CA GLN A 322 -17.66 -5.32 7.49
C GLN A 322 -16.94 -4.29 6.62
N SER A 323 -17.34 -4.19 5.34
CA SER A 323 -16.79 -3.21 4.40
C SER A 323 -17.08 -1.77 4.85
N ALA A 324 -18.28 -1.51 5.37
CA ALA A 324 -18.66 -0.20 5.92
C ALA A 324 -17.83 0.15 7.18
N ILE A 325 -17.65 -0.79 8.09
CA ILE A 325 -16.80 -0.62 9.30
C ILE A 325 -15.36 -0.34 8.90
N THR A 326 -14.80 -1.12 7.98
CA THR A 326 -13.44 -0.91 7.48
C THR A 326 -13.29 0.48 6.85
N GLY A 327 -14.25 0.91 6.03
CA GLY A 327 -14.27 2.26 5.47
C GLY A 327 -14.32 3.35 6.56
N ALA A 328 -15.15 3.18 7.58
CA ALA A 328 -15.22 4.11 8.72
C ALA A 328 -13.88 4.17 9.50
N VAL A 329 -13.25 3.02 9.75
CA VAL A 329 -11.93 2.95 10.40
C VAL A 329 -10.89 3.70 9.58
N ILE A 330 -10.88 3.54 8.25
CA ILE A 330 -9.98 4.27 7.36
C ILE A 330 -10.17 5.78 7.50
N VAL A 331 -11.41 6.27 7.44
CA VAL A 331 -11.72 7.70 7.57
C VAL A 331 -11.26 8.23 8.93
N ILE A 332 -11.59 7.54 10.03
CA ILE A 332 -11.21 7.93 11.39
C ILE A 332 -9.68 7.96 11.54
N ALA A 333 -8.99 7.00 10.98
CA ALA A 333 -7.52 6.91 11.06
C ALA A 333 -6.81 8.03 10.29
N VAL A 334 -7.40 8.58 9.23
CA VAL A 334 -6.82 9.66 8.41
C VAL A 334 -7.02 11.05 9.05
N ILE A 335 -8.06 11.26 9.87
CA ILE A 335 -8.37 12.56 10.50
C ILE A 335 -7.18 13.16 11.26
N PRO A 336 -6.43 12.43 12.13
CA PRO A 336 -5.30 13.01 12.85
C PRO A 336 -4.19 13.51 11.94
N ALA A 337 -3.93 12.81 10.83
CA ALA A 337 -2.92 13.22 9.85
C ALA A 337 -3.34 14.52 9.13
N ALA A 338 -4.61 14.66 8.79
CA ALA A 338 -5.17 15.86 8.18
C ALA A 338 -5.11 17.07 9.12
N ILE A 339 -5.46 16.92 10.39
CA ILE A 339 -5.41 18.00 11.40
C ILE A 339 -3.98 18.52 11.59
N VAL A 340 -2.98 17.63 11.63
CA VAL A 340 -1.57 18.02 11.77
C VAL A 340 -1.12 18.85 10.57
N ARG A 341 -1.55 18.50 9.36
CA ARG A 341 -1.20 19.22 8.12
C ARG A 341 -1.80 20.63 8.11
N VAL A 342 -3.06 20.79 8.49
CA VAL A 342 -3.73 22.10 8.55
C VAL A 342 -3.07 23.04 9.57
N ARG A 343 -2.66 22.51 10.74
CA ARG A 343 -1.98 23.33 11.78
C ARG A 343 -0.57 23.77 11.40
N LYS A 344 0.08 23.10 10.46
CA LYS A 344 1.43 23.45 10.00
C LYS A 344 1.42 24.54 8.93
N ASN A 345 0.30 24.74 8.26
CA ASN A 345 0.10 25.72 7.21
C ASN A 345 -0.54 27.05 7.73
N ARG A 346 -0.84 27.11 9.03
CA ARG A 346 -1.19 28.33 9.79
C ARG A 346 -0.01 28.75 10.67
#